data_0f0b80fb46d79086de32cee42ba09e97
#
_entry.id   0f0b80fb46d79086de32cee42ba09e97
#
_cell.length_a   1.000
_cell.length_b   1.000
_cell.length_c   1.000
_cell.angle_alpha   90.00
_cell.angle_beta   90.00
_cell.angle_gamma   90.00
#
_symmetry.space_group_name_H-M   'P 1'
#
loop_
_entity.id
_entity.type
_entity.pdbx_description
1 polymer ?
#
loop_
_entity_poly.entity_id
_entity_poly.type
_entity_poly.pdbx_seq_one_letter_code
_entity_poly.pdbx_strand_id
1 'polypeptide(L)'
;SKVQSSGRYSPYSKSIEVYGLKILGLGKIGGQPAVQDEFLEKTAQTFKLLLNPNARGINKKHQIKALKALASNKVIQRVGVEAYDAYAPRLDNDNYKGWDKVNDSTNSTDFIWHLRDKKGTYSPSGDAQITETIEHALHTLTQFALPETFPDKLNITSKNRKDSGISGDLYAALQEAIDNGVYNINDYEWADDGSEEYGQLLLREYLYCLIYAEWGFTKLYTEDKSLSP
;
A
#
# COMPACT_ATOMS: atom_id res chain seq x y z
N SER A 1 -15.37 -10.87 -8.24
CA SER A 1 -15.07 -11.65 -7.00
C SER A 1 -16.05 -11.23 -5.92
N LYS A 2 -16.43 -12.14 -5.06
CA LYS A 2 -17.30 -11.87 -3.90
C LYS A 2 -16.47 -11.97 -2.63
N VAL A 3 -16.83 -11.18 -1.62
CA VAL A 3 -16.26 -11.30 -0.28
C VAL A 3 -16.57 -12.69 0.29
N GLN A 4 -15.56 -13.30 0.88
CA GLN A 4 -15.64 -14.62 1.50
C GLN A 4 -15.28 -14.52 2.99
N SER A 5 -15.93 -15.29 3.83
CA SER A 5 -15.49 -15.50 5.21
C SER A 5 -14.11 -16.15 5.24
N SER A 6 -13.21 -15.65 6.08
CA SER A 6 -11.81 -16.05 6.05
C SER A 6 -11.28 -16.48 7.43
N GLY A 7 -11.78 -17.60 7.94
CA GLY A 7 -11.24 -18.16 9.20
C GLY A 7 -9.76 -18.59 9.12
N ARG A 8 -9.26 -18.85 7.89
CA ARG A 8 -7.86 -19.26 7.65
C ARG A 8 -6.86 -18.14 7.94
N TYR A 9 -7.26 -16.89 7.78
CA TYR A 9 -6.41 -15.71 7.90
C TYR A 9 -6.70 -14.91 9.17
N SER A 10 -7.18 -15.57 10.24
CA SER A 10 -7.37 -14.87 11.52
C SER A 10 -6.12 -14.04 11.87
N PRO A 11 -6.26 -12.77 12.29
CA PRO A 11 -7.48 -12.05 12.70
C PRO A 11 -8.29 -11.40 11.54
N TYR A 12 -7.91 -11.61 10.31
CA TYR A 12 -8.71 -11.18 9.16
C TYR A 12 -9.92 -12.09 9.01
N SER A 13 -11.11 -11.52 9.09
CA SER A 13 -12.36 -12.27 9.04
C SER A 13 -12.95 -12.43 7.65
N LYS A 14 -12.43 -11.65 6.69
CA LYS A 14 -12.92 -11.57 5.31
C LYS A 14 -11.78 -11.54 4.32
N SER A 15 -12.05 -12.05 3.12
CA SER A 15 -11.12 -11.97 2.00
C SER A 15 -11.84 -11.81 0.67
N ILE A 16 -11.16 -11.20 -0.28
CA ILE A 16 -11.54 -11.15 -1.69
C ILE A 16 -10.26 -11.29 -2.53
N GLU A 17 -10.35 -11.96 -3.68
CA GLU A 17 -9.17 -12.18 -4.53
C GLU A 17 -9.32 -11.45 -5.86
N VAL A 18 -8.24 -10.80 -6.30
CA VAL A 18 -8.13 -10.07 -7.56
C VAL A 18 -6.84 -10.49 -8.27
N TYR A 19 -6.96 -11.20 -9.38
CA TYR A 19 -5.82 -11.66 -10.20
C TYR A 19 -4.71 -12.36 -9.40
N GLY A 20 -5.06 -13.11 -8.36
CA GLY A 20 -4.12 -13.81 -7.48
C GLY A 20 -3.65 -13.02 -6.26
N LEU A 21 -3.88 -11.71 -6.21
CA LEU A 21 -3.67 -10.90 -5.00
C LEU A 21 -4.85 -11.10 -4.05
N LYS A 22 -4.55 -11.43 -2.79
CA LYS A 22 -5.56 -11.52 -1.72
C LYS A 22 -5.66 -10.20 -0.98
N ILE A 23 -6.88 -9.72 -0.83
CA ILE A 23 -7.22 -8.54 -0.05
C ILE A 23 -7.93 -9.03 1.20
N LEU A 24 -7.37 -8.76 2.37
CA LEU A 24 -7.82 -9.29 3.65
C LEU A 24 -8.39 -8.19 4.52
N GLY A 25 -9.65 -8.30 4.89
CA GLY A 25 -10.33 -7.37 5.80
C GLY A 25 -10.24 -7.82 7.25
N LEU A 26 -9.72 -6.95 8.13
CA LEU A 26 -9.68 -7.21 9.57
C LEU A 26 -11.07 -7.47 10.13
N GLY A 27 -11.16 -8.40 11.08
CA GLY A 27 -12.30 -8.58 11.96
C GLY A 27 -12.41 -7.46 12.99
N LYS A 28 -13.29 -7.64 13.96
CA LYS A 28 -13.39 -6.73 15.12
C LYS A 28 -12.16 -6.94 16.01
N ILE A 29 -11.23 -5.98 16.00
CA ILE A 29 -9.95 -6.08 16.68
C ILE A 29 -9.34 -4.69 16.91
N GLY A 30 -8.52 -4.54 17.93
CA GLY A 30 -7.75 -3.31 18.15
C GLY A 30 -8.61 -2.04 18.32
N GLY A 31 -9.83 -2.19 18.84
CA GLY A 31 -10.77 -1.07 18.99
C GLY A 31 -11.57 -0.73 17.72
N GLN A 32 -11.25 -1.34 16.57
CA GLN A 32 -11.99 -1.12 15.32
C GLN A 32 -13.17 -2.11 15.15
N PRO A 33 -14.25 -1.74 14.43
CA PRO A 33 -15.23 -2.70 13.94
C PRO A 33 -14.63 -3.56 12.81
N ALA A 34 -15.29 -4.67 12.48
CA ALA A 34 -14.92 -5.45 11.31
C ALA A 34 -15.09 -4.62 10.02
N VAL A 35 -14.16 -4.80 9.07
CA VAL A 35 -14.24 -4.15 7.75
C VAL A 35 -15.57 -4.51 7.07
N GLN A 36 -16.23 -3.52 6.50
CA GLN A 36 -17.49 -3.70 5.77
C GLN A 36 -17.23 -4.38 4.41
N ASP A 37 -18.15 -5.26 3.99
CA ASP A 37 -18.05 -5.96 2.70
C ASP A 37 -17.97 -4.97 1.53
N GLU A 38 -18.80 -3.93 1.57
CA GLU A 38 -18.81 -2.90 0.52
C GLU A 38 -17.46 -2.21 0.36
N PHE A 39 -16.78 -1.89 1.47
CA PHE A 39 -15.46 -1.26 1.41
C PHE A 39 -14.40 -2.22 0.85
N LEU A 40 -14.44 -3.48 1.26
CA LEU A 40 -13.54 -4.50 0.74
C LEU A 40 -13.76 -4.74 -0.77
N GLU A 41 -15.01 -4.69 -1.23
CA GLU A 41 -15.35 -4.79 -2.65
C GLU A 41 -14.88 -3.57 -3.46
N LYS A 42 -14.99 -2.36 -2.92
CA LYS A 42 -14.46 -1.13 -3.54
C LYS A 42 -12.93 -1.16 -3.63
N THR A 43 -12.25 -1.57 -2.57
CA THR A 43 -10.81 -1.79 -2.58
C THR A 43 -10.41 -2.81 -3.66
N ALA A 44 -11.12 -3.93 -3.73
CA ALA A 44 -10.89 -4.92 -4.78
C ALA A 44 -11.13 -4.38 -6.19
N GLN A 45 -12.11 -3.49 -6.35
CA GLN A 45 -12.36 -2.82 -7.64
C GLN A 45 -11.18 -1.92 -8.05
N THR A 46 -10.58 -1.20 -7.12
CA THR A 46 -9.35 -0.41 -7.35
C THR A 46 -8.23 -1.31 -7.88
N PHE A 47 -7.95 -2.41 -7.20
CA PHE A 47 -6.95 -3.37 -7.68
C PHE A 47 -7.30 -4.00 -9.02
N LYS A 48 -8.58 -4.23 -9.33
CA LYS A 48 -9.00 -4.71 -10.65
C LYS A 48 -8.69 -3.71 -11.75
N LEU A 49 -8.81 -2.42 -11.49
CA LEU A 49 -8.46 -1.37 -12.44
C LEU A 49 -6.94 -1.30 -12.65
N LEU A 50 -6.17 -1.26 -11.55
CA LEU A 50 -4.70 -1.17 -11.59
C LEU A 50 -4.05 -2.41 -12.22
N LEU A 51 -4.57 -3.58 -11.96
CA LEU A 51 -3.99 -4.87 -12.36
C LEU A 51 -4.63 -5.50 -13.60
N ASN A 52 -5.55 -4.82 -14.28
CA ASN A 52 -6.27 -5.39 -15.41
C ASN A 52 -5.33 -5.79 -16.57
N PRO A 53 -5.13 -7.10 -16.83
CA PRO A 53 -4.22 -7.55 -17.88
C PRO A 53 -4.75 -7.28 -19.30
N ASN A 54 -6.00 -6.86 -19.42
CA ASN A 54 -6.66 -6.55 -20.68
C ASN A 54 -6.93 -5.05 -20.87
N ALA A 55 -6.38 -4.19 -20.00
CA ALA A 55 -6.52 -2.75 -20.16
C ALA A 55 -5.90 -2.29 -21.49
N ARG A 56 -6.50 -1.26 -22.09
CA ARG A 56 -6.00 -0.69 -23.33
C ARG A 56 -4.70 0.08 -23.05
N GLY A 57 -3.73 -0.06 -23.94
CA GLY A 57 -2.48 0.71 -23.89
C GLY A 57 -1.40 0.16 -22.95
N ILE A 58 -1.68 -0.90 -22.20
CA ILE A 58 -0.68 -1.52 -21.33
C ILE A 58 0.25 -2.49 -22.08
N ASN A 59 1.45 -2.64 -21.55
CA ASN A 59 2.35 -3.71 -21.95
C ASN A 59 1.95 -5.03 -21.27
N LYS A 60 1.26 -5.89 -21.98
CA LYS A 60 0.75 -7.19 -21.44
C LYS A 60 1.85 -8.05 -20.81
N LYS A 61 3.06 -8.06 -21.39
CA LYS A 61 4.18 -8.86 -20.87
C LYS A 61 4.59 -8.36 -19.47
N HIS A 62 4.70 -7.05 -19.29
CA HIS A 62 5.02 -6.44 -18.00
C HIS A 62 3.88 -6.64 -17.01
N GLN A 63 2.63 -6.48 -17.42
CA GLN A 63 1.49 -6.69 -16.53
C GLN A 63 1.42 -8.14 -16.02
N ILE A 64 1.62 -9.14 -16.90
CA ILE A 64 1.66 -10.54 -16.49
C ILE A 64 2.84 -10.80 -15.53
N LYS A 65 4.00 -10.17 -15.76
CA LYS A 65 5.15 -10.31 -14.88
C LYS A 65 4.86 -9.74 -13.48
N ALA A 66 4.21 -8.58 -13.41
CA ALA A 66 3.77 -7.96 -12.15
C ALA A 66 2.78 -8.87 -11.38
N LEU A 67 1.77 -9.41 -12.08
CA LEU A 67 0.80 -10.34 -11.46
C LEU A 67 1.48 -11.61 -10.93
N LYS A 68 2.43 -12.16 -11.66
CA LYS A 68 3.21 -13.32 -11.22
C LYS A 68 4.06 -13.00 -10.00
N ALA A 69 4.66 -11.82 -9.95
CA ALA A 69 5.45 -11.35 -8.80
C ALA A 69 4.59 -11.28 -7.53
N LEU A 70 3.41 -10.68 -7.60
CA LEU A 70 2.48 -10.62 -6.47
C LEU A 70 2.11 -12.03 -5.97
N ALA A 71 1.79 -12.94 -6.87
CA ALA A 71 1.38 -14.30 -6.53
C ALA A 71 2.54 -15.12 -5.93
N SER A 72 3.73 -15.09 -6.56
CA SER A 72 4.90 -15.86 -6.10
C SER A 72 5.45 -15.37 -4.78
N ASN A 73 5.38 -14.07 -4.52
CA ASN A 73 5.75 -13.47 -3.24
C ASN A 73 4.65 -13.58 -2.17
N LYS A 74 3.54 -14.27 -2.47
CA LYS A 74 2.41 -14.43 -1.54
C LYS A 74 1.93 -13.09 -0.95
N VAL A 75 1.86 -12.09 -1.81
CA VAL A 75 1.49 -10.73 -1.38
C VAL A 75 0.02 -10.68 -1.00
N ILE A 76 -0.25 -10.00 0.09
CA ILE A 76 -1.60 -9.63 0.52
C ILE A 76 -1.73 -8.12 0.65
N GLN A 77 -2.94 -7.61 0.44
CA GLN A 77 -3.31 -6.27 0.84
C GLN A 77 -4.12 -6.34 2.12
N ARG A 78 -3.64 -5.66 3.14
CA ARG A 78 -4.34 -5.55 4.43
C ARG A 78 -5.33 -4.39 4.39
N VAL A 79 -6.52 -4.60 4.94
CA VAL A 79 -7.58 -3.60 5.03
C VAL A 79 -8.14 -3.56 6.45
N GLY A 80 -8.23 -2.37 7.01
CA GLY A 80 -8.74 -2.13 8.35
C GLY A 80 -9.73 -0.96 8.40
N VAL A 81 -10.17 -0.63 9.59
CA VAL A 81 -10.99 0.56 9.86
C VAL A 81 -10.23 1.45 10.81
N GLU A 82 -10.05 2.70 10.44
CA GLU A 82 -9.43 3.69 11.31
C GLU A 82 -10.30 3.92 12.56
N ALA A 83 -9.69 3.93 13.74
CA ALA A 83 -10.37 4.33 14.96
C ALA A 83 -10.60 5.85 14.95
N TYR A 84 -11.78 6.26 15.41
CA TYR A 84 -12.18 7.69 15.37
C TYR A 84 -11.29 8.63 16.20
N ASP A 85 -10.59 8.09 17.18
CA ASP A 85 -9.71 8.80 18.13
C ASP A 85 -8.21 8.54 17.90
N ALA A 86 -7.89 7.75 16.88
CA ALA A 86 -6.53 7.40 16.53
C ALA A 86 -6.42 7.19 15.02
N TYR A 87 -5.25 7.50 14.45
CA TYR A 87 -4.99 7.29 13.02
C TYR A 87 -5.18 5.84 12.58
N ALA A 88 -4.77 4.92 13.42
CA ALA A 88 -4.99 3.49 13.20
C ALA A 88 -5.36 2.81 14.53
N PRO A 89 -6.11 1.69 14.51
CA PRO A 89 -6.31 0.90 15.70
C PRO A 89 -4.97 0.37 16.21
N ARG A 90 -4.85 0.21 17.52
CA ARG A 90 -3.64 -0.34 18.13
C ARG A 90 -3.55 -1.82 17.83
N LEU A 91 -2.74 -2.16 16.82
CA LEU A 91 -2.48 -3.52 16.38
C LEU A 91 -1.13 -4.07 16.83
N ASP A 92 -0.36 -3.24 17.54
CA ASP A 92 0.95 -3.54 18.14
C ASP A 92 0.88 -4.47 19.35
N ASN A 93 -0.31 -4.84 19.75
CA ASN A 93 -0.50 -5.80 20.82
C ASN A 93 -0.56 -7.21 20.22
N ASP A 94 0.59 -7.88 20.23
CA ASP A 94 0.88 -9.13 19.51
C ASP A 94 0.08 -10.36 19.95
N ASN A 95 -0.87 -10.20 20.85
CA ASN A 95 -1.67 -11.30 21.38
C ASN A 95 -2.88 -11.69 20.50
N TYR A 96 -2.97 -11.18 19.28
CA TYR A 96 -4.06 -11.52 18.37
C TYR A 96 -3.81 -12.90 17.74
N LYS A 97 -4.63 -13.86 18.14
CA LYS A 97 -4.53 -15.23 17.65
C LYS A 97 -4.48 -15.30 16.13
N GLY A 98 -3.40 -15.83 15.60
CA GLY A 98 -3.18 -16.02 14.17
C GLY A 98 -2.50 -14.86 13.46
N TRP A 99 -2.23 -13.74 14.15
CA TRP A 99 -1.53 -12.58 13.58
C TRP A 99 -0.17 -12.96 13.00
N ASP A 100 0.70 -13.52 13.83
CA ASP A 100 2.03 -13.94 13.41
C ASP A 100 1.99 -14.96 12.27
N LYS A 101 1.10 -15.94 12.37
CA LYS A 101 0.95 -16.95 11.32
C LYS A 101 0.65 -16.35 9.93
N VAL A 102 -0.13 -15.27 9.86
CA VAL A 102 -0.42 -14.60 8.60
C VAL A 102 0.79 -13.77 8.17
N ASN A 103 1.38 -13.00 9.08
CA ASN A 103 2.53 -12.15 8.79
C ASN A 103 3.76 -12.97 8.36
N ASP A 104 4.04 -14.10 9.02
CA ASP A 104 5.17 -14.97 8.68
C ASP A 104 4.98 -15.72 7.35
N SER A 105 3.75 -15.91 6.91
CA SER A 105 3.42 -16.70 5.71
C SER A 105 3.08 -15.85 4.48
N THR A 106 3.03 -14.53 4.60
CA THR A 106 2.65 -13.60 3.55
C THR A 106 3.56 -12.38 3.56
N ASN A 107 3.50 -11.58 2.49
CA ASN A 107 4.15 -10.28 2.42
C ASN A 107 3.10 -9.19 2.26
N SER A 108 3.29 -8.08 2.96
CA SER A 108 2.41 -6.91 2.87
C SER A 108 3.18 -5.63 3.15
N THR A 109 2.66 -4.52 2.67
CA THR A 109 3.06 -3.17 3.07
C THR A 109 2.07 -2.63 4.10
N ASP A 110 1.57 -1.46 3.89
CA ASP A 110 0.67 -0.75 4.78
C ASP A 110 -0.76 -1.29 4.74
N PHE A 111 -1.57 -0.86 5.69
CA PHE A 111 -3.01 -1.08 5.64
C PHE A 111 -3.66 -0.04 4.72
N ILE A 112 -4.73 -0.43 4.04
CA ILE A 112 -5.72 0.51 3.53
C ILE A 112 -6.77 0.68 4.63
N TRP A 113 -6.91 1.90 5.13
CA TRP A 113 -7.84 2.21 6.19
C TRP A 113 -9.17 2.72 5.63
N HIS A 114 -10.29 2.15 6.11
CA HIS A 114 -11.59 2.77 5.91
C HIS A 114 -11.71 3.93 6.89
N LEU A 115 -11.54 5.15 6.38
CA LEU A 115 -11.43 6.36 7.16
C LEU A 115 -12.73 6.69 7.90
N ARG A 116 -12.59 7.20 9.12
CA ARG A 116 -13.70 7.66 9.96
C ARG A 116 -13.38 9.00 10.58
N ASP A 117 -14.39 9.83 10.72
CA ASP A 117 -14.26 11.08 11.47
C ASP A 117 -14.28 10.85 13.00
N LYS A 118 -14.07 11.92 13.77
CA LYS A 118 -14.09 11.88 15.25
C LYS A 118 -15.43 11.41 15.85
N LYS A 119 -16.51 11.43 15.07
CA LYS A 119 -17.83 10.93 15.48
C LYS A 119 -18.00 9.45 15.13
N GLY A 120 -16.98 8.82 14.53
CA GLY A 120 -17.02 7.45 14.08
C GLY A 120 -17.81 7.24 12.78
N THR A 121 -18.17 8.31 12.09
CA THR A 121 -18.81 8.24 10.77
C THR A 121 -17.75 7.99 9.71
N TYR A 122 -18.05 7.12 8.74
CA TYR A 122 -17.14 6.90 7.60
C TYR A 122 -16.97 8.20 6.81
N SER A 123 -15.76 8.42 6.28
CA SER A 123 -15.37 9.68 5.66
C SER A 123 -16.43 10.19 4.70
N PRO A 124 -16.91 11.42 4.86
CA PRO A 124 -17.85 12.05 3.93
C PRO A 124 -17.15 12.52 2.65
N SER A 125 -15.84 12.72 2.69
CA SER A 125 -15.04 13.12 1.54
C SER A 125 -14.58 11.87 0.78
N GLY A 126 -15.13 11.68 -0.42
CA GLY A 126 -14.66 10.64 -1.34
C GLY A 126 -13.17 10.75 -1.65
N ASP A 127 -12.64 11.96 -1.69
CA ASP A 127 -11.27 12.26 -2.10
C ASP A 127 -10.24 11.74 -1.10
N ALA A 128 -10.41 11.99 0.19
CA ALA A 128 -9.53 11.45 1.22
C ALA A 128 -9.48 9.91 1.20
N GLN A 129 -10.63 9.26 1.04
CA GLN A 129 -10.68 7.79 0.97
C GLN A 129 -10.08 7.25 -0.34
N ILE A 130 -10.24 7.97 -1.45
CA ILE A 130 -9.62 7.61 -2.73
C ILE A 130 -8.11 7.69 -2.60
N THR A 131 -7.58 8.78 -2.07
CA THR A 131 -6.14 8.97 -1.82
C THR A 131 -5.59 7.85 -0.97
N GLU A 132 -6.14 7.62 0.22
CA GLU A 132 -5.76 6.54 1.13
C GLU A 132 -5.71 5.17 0.44
N THR A 133 -6.75 4.87 -0.36
CA THR A 133 -6.85 3.57 -1.03
C THR A 133 -5.84 3.41 -2.16
N ILE A 134 -5.63 4.44 -2.98
CA ILE A 134 -4.73 4.38 -4.13
C ILE A 134 -3.28 4.40 -3.66
N GLU A 135 -2.93 5.26 -2.71
CA GLU A 135 -1.60 5.35 -2.12
C GLU A 135 -1.11 3.97 -1.66
N HIS A 136 -1.84 3.35 -0.74
CA HIS A 136 -1.43 2.07 -0.18
C HIS A 136 -1.54 0.89 -1.16
N ALA A 137 -2.43 0.98 -2.15
CA ALA A 137 -2.42 0.04 -3.27
C ALA A 137 -1.16 0.20 -4.13
N LEU A 138 -0.73 1.43 -4.40
CA LEU A 138 0.52 1.71 -5.11
C LEU A 138 1.74 1.27 -4.30
N HIS A 139 1.77 1.46 -2.97
CA HIS A 139 2.84 0.94 -2.11
C HIS A 139 2.99 -0.57 -2.26
N THR A 140 1.90 -1.32 -2.23
CA THR A 140 1.90 -2.77 -2.45
C THR A 140 2.47 -3.15 -3.82
N LEU A 141 2.08 -2.43 -4.89
CA LEU A 141 2.60 -2.68 -6.23
C LEU A 141 4.06 -2.29 -6.37
N THR A 142 4.44 -1.15 -5.84
CA THR A 142 5.81 -0.62 -5.86
C THR A 142 6.76 -1.55 -5.13
N GLN A 143 6.36 -2.07 -3.97
CA GLN A 143 7.22 -2.94 -3.17
C GLN A 143 7.40 -4.33 -3.78
N PHE A 144 6.36 -4.92 -4.37
CA PHE A 144 6.36 -6.35 -4.68
C PHE A 144 6.20 -6.69 -6.17
N ALA A 145 5.63 -5.79 -6.97
CA ALA A 145 5.35 -6.07 -8.38
C ALA A 145 6.32 -5.37 -9.32
N LEU A 146 6.55 -4.07 -9.10
CA LEU A 146 7.35 -3.25 -10.01
C LEU A 146 8.85 -3.59 -9.99
N PRO A 147 9.49 -3.86 -8.85
CA PRO A 147 10.90 -4.24 -8.83
C PRO A 147 11.19 -5.52 -9.61
N GLU A 148 10.31 -6.51 -9.48
CA GLU A 148 10.40 -7.74 -10.28
C GLU A 148 10.14 -7.49 -11.77
N THR A 149 9.32 -6.49 -12.08
CA THR A 149 8.99 -6.16 -13.49
C THR A 149 10.08 -5.34 -14.14
N PHE A 150 10.67 -4.40 -13.42
CA PHE A 150 11.65 -3.41 -13.88
C PHE A 150 12.89 -3.36 -12.96
N PRO A 151 13.64 -4.47 -12.82
CA PRO A 151 14.70 -4.58 -11.81
C PRO A 151 15.84 -3.57 -11.99
N ASP A 152 16.08 -3.12 -13.22
CA ASP A 152 17.12 -2.12 -13.51
C ASP A 152 16.72 -0.69 -13.16
N LYS A 153 15.42 -0.45 -13.02
CA LYS A 153 14.85 0.88 -12.74
C LYS A 153 14.37 1.06 -11.33
N LEU A 154 13.85 0.01 -10.76
CA LEU A 154 13.19 -0.02 -9.47
C LEU A 154 13.81 -1.13 -8.63
N ASN A 155 14.76 -0.78 -7.82
CA ASN A 155 15.41 -1.73 -6.94
C ASN A 155 15.08 -1.38 -5.48
N ILE A 156 13.87 -1.71 -5.08
CA ILE A 156 13.31 -1.40 -3.75
C ILE A 156 13.50 -2.53 -2.75
N THR A 157 13.61 -3.77 -3.25
CA THR A 157 13.73 -4.94 -2.39
C THR A 157 15.03 -5.68 -2.66
N SER A 158 15.98 -5.47 -1.86
CA SER A 158 17.15 -6.33 -1.90
C SER A 158 17.37 -6.98 -0.54
N LYS A 159 16.65 -8.06 -0.29
CA LYS A 159 16.96 -8.96 0.84
C LYS A 159 18.39 -9.55 0.77
N ASN A 160 19.10 -9.34 -0.34
CA ASN A 160 20.41 -9.94 -0.61
C ASN A 160 21.51 -8.92 -0.94
N ARG A 161 21.27 -7.64 -0.76
CA ARG A 161 22.31 -6.63 -1.03
C ARG A 161 23.07 -6.28 0.23
N LYS A 162 24.11 -7.02 0.48
CA LYS A 162 25.05 -6.70 1.56
C LYS A 162 25.86 -5.41 1.31
N ASP A 163 25.97 -4.95 0.07
CA ASP A 163 26.98 -3.98 -0.30
C ASP A 163 26.53 -2.77 -1.11
N SER A 164 25.26 -2.63 -1.48
CA SER A 164 24.88 -1.57 -2.42
C SER A 164 23.67 -0.73 -2.06
N GLY A 165 22.98 -1.05 -0.99
CA GLY A 165 21.77 -0.31 -0.63
C GLY A 165 20.74 -0.27 -1.77
N ILE A 166 19.85 0.71 -1.72
CA ILE A 166 18.85 0.98 -2.74
C ILE A 166 19.52 1.64 -3.95
N SER A 167 19.13 1.24 -5.15
CA SER A 167 19.71 1.74 -6.38
C SER A 167 18.73 1.71 -7.55
N GLY A 168 19.12 2.27 -8.68
CA GLY A 168 18.35 2.31 -9.92
C GLY A 168 17.92 3.72 -10.28
N ASP A 169 17.29 3.87 -11.45
CA ASP A 169 16.89 5.17 -12.00
C ASP A 169 15.97 5.95 -11.05
N LEU A 170 15.04 5.25 -10.37
CA LEU A 170 14.12 5.89 -9.43
C LEU A 170 14.84 6.45 -8.21
N TYR A 171 15.83 5.72 -7.68
CA TYR A 171 16.59 6.20 -6.53
C TYR A 171 17.45 7.41 -6.89
N ALA A 172 18.07 7.42 -8.08
CA ALA A 172 18.81 8.58 -8.57
C ALA A 172 17.88 9.81 -8.72
N ALA A 173 16.68 9.62 -9.26
CA ALA A 173 15.69 10.68 -9.39
C ALA A 173 15.20 11.20 -8.03
N LEU A 174 15.02 10.33 -7.04
CA LEU A 174 14.68 10.71 -5.66
C LEU A 174 15.79 11.58 -5.06
N GLN A 175 17.06 11.16 -5.17
CA GLN A 175 18.19 11.93 -4.63
C GLN A 175 18.27 13.31 -5.29
N GLU A 176 18.13 13.36 -6.62
CA GLU A 176 18.10 14.64 -7.35
C GLU A 176 16.96 15.54 -6.88
N ALA A 177 15.77 14.99 -6.66
CA ALA A 177 14.61 15.75 -6.18
C ALA A 177 14.82 16.30 -4.75
N ILE A 178 15.43 15.53 -3.86
CA ILE A 178 15.80 15.97 -2.51
C ILE A 178 16.86 17.08 -2.58
N ASP A 179 17.94 16.88 -3.33
CA ASP A 179 19.05 17.81 -3.45
C ASP A 179 18.63 19.17 -4.04
N ASN A 180 17.64 19.14 -4.93
CA ASN A 180 17.07 20.36 -5.52
C ASN A 180 15.90 20.97 -4.72
N GLY A 181 15.54 20.40 -3.58
CA GLY A 181 14.44 20.86 -2.73
C GLY A 181 13.04 20.72 -3.35
N VAL A 182 12.92 19.83 -4.35
CA VAL A 182 11.63 19.53 -5.02
C VAL A 182 10.82 18.51 -4.22
N TYR A 183 11.50 17.61 -3.51
CA TYR A 183 10.87 16.62 -2.65
C TYR A 183 11.31 16.81 -1.21
N ASN A 184 10.34 17.03 -0.31
CA ASN A 184 10.59 17.25 1.11
C ASN A 184 10.47 15.94 1.87
N ILE A 185 11.53 15.55 2.56
CA ILE A 185 11.57 14.32 3.37
C ILE A 185 11.36 14.55 4.87
N ASN A 186 11.11 15.78 5.29
CA ASN A 186 10.99 16.12 6.72
C ASN A 186 9.85 15.37 7.41
N ASP A 187 8.79 15.05 6.66
CA ASP A 187 7.66 14.28 7.19
C ASP A 187 8.02 12.81 7.51
N TYR A 188 9.19 12.35 7.06
CA TYR A 188 9.68 10.99 7.24
C TYR A 188 10.89 10.90 8.20
N GLU A 189 11.36 12.01 8.75
CA GLU A 189 12.52 12.04 9.68
C GLU A 189 12.33 11.13 10.91
N TRP A 190 11.09 10.92 11.33
CA TRP A 190 10.76 10.01 12.42
C TRP A 190 11.15 8.55 12.15
N ALA A 191 11.27 8.16 10.89
CA ALA A 191 11.64 6.82 10.46
C ALA A 191 13.14 6.70 10.11
N ASP A 192 13.87 7.81 10.13
CA ASP A 192 15.29 7.83 9.74
C ASP A 192 16.16 7.21 10.84
N ASP A 193 16.49 5.95 10.62
CA ASP A 193 17.43 5.17 11.43
C ASP A 193 18.70 4.80 10.64
N GLY A 194 18.86 5.37 9.44
CA GLY A 194 19.96 5.06 8.53
C GLY A 194 19.86 3.69 7.87
N SER A 195 18.71 3.02 8.00
CA SER A 195 18.51 1.68 7.45
C SER A 195 18.11 1.69 5.98
N GLU A 196 18.18 0.51 5.35
CA GLU A 196 17.65 0.29 4.01
C GLU A 196 16.11 0.44 3.98
N GLU A 197 15.45 0.08 5.07
CA GLU A 197 14.00 0.21 5.24
C GLU A 197 13.53 1.66 5.13
N TYR A 198 14.28 2.60 5.68
CA TYR A 198 14.02 4.03 5.53
C TYR A 198 14.12 4.47 4.07
N GLY A 199 15.17 4.06 3.36
CA GLY A 199 15.30 4.35 1.94
C GLY A 199 14.17 3.74 1.09
N GLN A 200 13.72 2.54 1.44
CA GLN A 200 12.58 1.90 0.79
C GLN A 200 11.27 2.66 1.04
N LEU A 201 11.08 3.19 2.26
CA LEU A 201 9.95 4.06 2.58
C LEU A 201 9.94 5.28 1.67
N LEU A 202 11.04 6.03 1.62
CA LEU A 202 11.15 7.24 0.78
C LEU A 202 10.89 6.95 -0.71
N LEU A 203 11.38 5.83 -1.23
CA LEU A 203 11.13 5.45 -2.62
C LEU A 203 9.67 5.14 -2.91
N ARG A 204 8.96 4.48 -1.99
CA ARG A 204 7.53 4.21 -2.15
C ARG A 204 6.72 5.49 -2.18
N GLU A 205 6.99 6.37 -1.22
CA GLU A 205 6.33 7.67 -1.11
C GLU A 205 6.61 8.55 -2.35
N TYR A 206 7.85 8.64 -2.75
CA TYR A 206 8.23 9.41 -3.94
C TYR A 206 7.59 8.88 -5.22
N LEU A 207 7.61 7.55 -5.44
CA LEU A 207 7.01 6.96 -6.64
C LEU A 207 5.49 7.16 -6.67
N TYR A 208 4.84 7.04 -5.54
CA TYR A 208 3.42 7.31 -5.44
C TYR A 208 3.10 8.77 -5.79
N CYS A 209 3.87 9.73 -5.29
CA CYS A 209 3.72 11.15 -5.65
C CYS A 209 3.90 11.38 -7.16
N LEU A 210 4.90 10.76 -7.79
CA LEU A 210 5.12 10.83 -9.23
C LEU A 210 3.93 10.28 -10.03
N ILE A 211 3.39 9.14 -9.63
CA ILE A 211 2.22 8.52 -10.29
C ILE A 211 0.99 9.43 -10.14
N TYR A 212 0.79 10.00 -8.97
CA TYR A 212 -0.29 10.96 -8.72
C TYR A 212 -0.18 12.20 -9.60
N ALA A 213 1.03 12.75 -9.73
CA ALA A 213 1.28 13.89 -10.60
C ALA A 213 0.97 13.55 -12.07
N GLU A 214 1.45 12.41 -12.56
CA GLU A 214 1.20 11.94 -13.92
C GLU A 214 -0.29 11.71 -14.20
N TRP A 215 -1.05 11.21 -13.22
CA TRP A 215 -2.49 10.99 -13.36
C TRP A 215 -3.32 12.26 -13.18
N GLY A 216 -2.72 13.38 -12.82
CA GLY A 216 -3.41 14.63 -12.52
C GLY A 216 -4.23 14.60 -11.23
N PHE A 217 -3.88 13.74 -10.30
CA PHE A 217 -4.56 13.61 -9.00
C PHE A 217 -4.04 14.59 -7.95
N THR A 218 -3.10 15.45 -8.29
CA THR A 218 -2.54 16.47 -7.39
C THR A 218 -3.58 17.40 -6.78
N LYS A 219 -4.73 17.60 -7.43
CA LYS A 219 -5.84 18.37 -6.86
C LYS A 219 -6.45 17.72 -5.60
N LEU A 220 -6.33 16.40 -5.45
CA LEU A 220 -6.79 15.68 -4.26
C LEU A 220 -5.92 15.99 -3.03
N TYR A 221 -4.68 16.42 -3.27
CA TYR A 221 -3.73 16.80 -2.22
C TYR A 221 -3.85 18.25 -1.76
N THR A 222 -4.21 19.16 -2.67
CA THR A 222 -4.15 20.60 -2.38
C THR A 222 -5.20 21.06 -1.38
N GLU A 223 -6.19 20.24 -1.07
CA GLU A 223 -7.18 20.51 -0.01
C GLU A 223 -6.71 20.02 1.36
N ASP A 224 -5.79 19.07 1.41
CA ASP A 224 -5.15 18.62 2.64
C ASP A 224 -3.76 19.26 2.76
N LYS A 225 -3.69 20.33 3.57
CA LYS A 225 -2.45 21.10 3.79
C LYS A 225 -1.31 20.30 4.43
N SER A 226 -1.57 19.07 4.87
CA SER A 226 -0.57 18.15 5.41
C SER A 226 0.27 17.45 4.34
N LEU A 227 -0.19 17.48 3.10
CA LEU A 227 0.42 16.80 1.96
C LEU A 227 0.99 17.79 0.94
N SER A 228 1.59 18.85 1.42
CA SER A 228 2.40 19.74 0.59
C SER A 228 3.67 19.00 0.16
N PRO A 229 3.91 18.80 -1.15
CA PRO A 229 5.18 18.28 -1.62
C PRO A 229 6.33 19.22 -1.26
#